data_be8aae5fae8a988016a3bfeefcc291a5
#
_entry.id   be8aae5fae8a988016a3bfeefcc291a5
#
_cell.length_a   1.000
_cell.length_b   1.000
_cell.length_c   1.000
_cell.angle_alpha   90.00
_cell.angle_beta   90.00
_cell.angle_gamma   90.00
#
_symmetry.space_group_name_H-M   'P 1'
#
loop_
_entity.id
_entity.type
_entity.pdbx_description
1 polymer ?
#
loop_
_entity_poly.entity_id
_entity_poly.type
_entity_poly.pdbx_seq_one_letter_code
_entity_poly.pdbx_strand_id
1 'polypeptide(L)'
;MVKTIAISSGKGGVGKTSLAVNSSVRLSMEGKRVALLDADFGMANSHILLDQKVKNTVQDILEGNIGIDEVVHETSSGLQLIPGGSGILELLNLDSKKRWEIIRSLDPLQERLDYLIVDTPAGASDASIEFAAACDKVIVVLVPEPTSFMDAYAFIKALNIEKNLQNVSVVVNLAGNASGAKKSFESFKKIVTKFLSIEVE
;
A
#
# COMPACT_ATOMS: atom_id res chain seq x y z
N MET A 1 14.33 1.83 -13.98
CA MET A 1 14.19 1.79 -12.51
C MET A 1 12.72 1.57 -12.22
N VAL A 2 12.37 0.61 -11.38
CA VAL A 2 10.99 0.33 -10.95
C VAL A 2 10.39 1.58 -10.27
N LYS A 3 9.10 1.81 -10.46
CA LYS A 3 8.35 2.84 -9.72
C LYS A 3 7.61 2.16 -8.57
N THR A 4 7.91 2.56 -7.34
CA THR A 4 7.28 2.01 -6.13
C THR A 4 6.16 2.93 -5.66
N ILE A 5 4.96 2.37 -5.45
CA ILE A 5 3.76 3.14 -5.09
C ILE A 5 3.09 2.48 -3.89
N ALA A 6 3.05 3.18 -2.76
CA ALA A 6 2.27 2.76 -1.61
C ALA A 6 0.81 3.18 -1.76
N ILE A 7 -0.11 2.25 -1.57
CA ILE A 7 -1.53 2.53 -1.38
C ILE A 7 -1.82 2.41 0.11
N SER A 8 -2.16 3.54 0.72
CA SER A 8 -2.28 3.67 2.18
C SER A 8 -3.62 4.29 2.57
N SER A 9 -3.99 4.17 3.84
CA SER A 9 -5.18 4.82 4.39
C SER A 9 -5.06 5.01 5.88
N GLY A 10 -5.61 6.09 6.41
CA GLY A 10 -5.68 6.31 7.86
C GLY A 10 -6.72 5.43 8.57
N LYS A 11 -7.64 4.78 7.83
CA LYS A 11 -8.77 4.01 8.37
C LYS A 11 -8.99 2.73 7.58
N GLY A 12 -9.39 1.65 8.24
CA GLY A 12 -9.84 0.41 7.60
C GLY A 12 -11.16 0.57 6.85
N GLY A 13 -11.41 -0.28 5.85
CA GLY A 13 -12.68 -0.33 5.13
C GLY A 13 -12.90 0.75 4.06
N VAL A 14 -11.91 1.60 3.78
CA VAL A 14 -12.03 2.67 2.75
C VAL A 14 -11.81 2.16 1.31
N GLY A 15 -11.51 0.89 1.13
CA GLY A 15 -11.27 0.27 -0.18
C GLY A 15 -9.81 0.33 -0.66
N LYS A 16 -8.86 0.49 0.24
CA LYS A 16 -7.41 0.52 -0.03
C LYS A 16 -6.96 -0.71 -0.85
N THR A 17 -7.14 -1.91 -0.32
CA THR A 17 -6.77 -3.17 -0.97
C THR A 17 -7.48 -3.36 -2.32
N SER A 18 -8.77 -3.00 -2.42
CA SER A 18 -9.49 -3.04 -3.69
C SER A 18 -8.86 -2.11 -4.73
N LEU A 19 -8.45 -0.91 -4.33
CA LEU A 19 -7.76 0.01 -5.23
C LEU A 19 -6.38 -0.55 -5.64
N ALA A 20 -5.60 -1.07 -4.69
CA ALA A 20 -4.29 -1.65 -4.95
C ALA A 20 -4.38 -2.81 -5.94
N VAL A 21 -5.26 -3.78 -5.68
CA VAL A 21 -5.47 -4.95 -6.55
C VAL A 21 -5.92 -4.53 -7.94
N ASN A 22 -6.99 -3.72 -8.06
CA ASN A 22 -7.55 -3.35 -9.36
C ASN A 22 -6.60 -2.48 -10.19
N SER A 23 -5.85 -1.57 -9.54
CA SER A 23 -4.83 -0.76 -10.24
C SER A 23 -3.68 -1.63 -10.75
N SER A 24 -3.23 -2.60 -9.96
CA SER A 24 -2.17 -3.53 -10.33
C SER A 24 -2.60 -4.42 -11.50
N VAL A 25 -3.80 -5.00 -11.44
CA VAL A 25 -4.37 -5.81 -12.52
C VAL A 25 -4.50 -4.97 -13.80
N ARG A 26 -5.02 -3.74 -13.69
CA ARG A 26 -5.17 -2.86 -14.85
C ARG A 26 -3.84 -2.55 -15.53
N LEU A 27 -2.82 -2.18 -14.75
CA LEU A 27 -1.48 -1.92 -15.29
C LEU A 27 -0.88 -3.16 -15.95
N SER A 28 -1.07 -4.34 -15.35
CA SER A 28 -0.61 -5.61 -15.93
C SER A 28 -1.31 -5.91 -17.26
N MET A 29 -2.62 -5.71 -17.34
CA MET A 29 -3.39 -5.85 -18.59
C MET A 29 -2.97 -4.85 -19.68
N GLU A 30 -2.37 -3.73 -19.32
CA GLU A 30 -1.76 -2.76 -20.24
C GLU A 30 -0.31 -3.14 -20.65
N GLY A 31 0.14 -4.34 -20.29
CA GLY A 31 1.45 -4.88 -20.66
C GLY A 31 2.60 -4.37 -19.79
N LYS A 32 2.32 -3.79 -18.61
CA LYS A 32 3.36 -3.44 -17.65
C LYS A 32 3.73 -4.64 -16.79
N ARG A 33 4.99 -4.74 -16.42
CA ARG A 33 5.49 -5.72 -15.46
C ARG A 33 5.23 -5.18 -14.06
N VAL A 34 4.25 -5.76 -13.37
CA VAL A 34 3.74 -5.24 -12.09
C VAL A 34 3.82 -6.30 -11.02
N ALA A 35 4.31 -5.93 -9.83
CA ALA A 35 4.13 -6.72 -8.63
C ALA A 35 3.24 -5.96 -7.62
N LEU A 36 2.45 -6.72 -6.87
CA LEU A 36 1.65 -6.26 -5.74
C LEU A 36 2.14 -6.94 -4.47
N LEU A 37 2.71 -6.17 -3.54
CA LEU A 37 2.99 -6.63 -2.18
C LEU A 37 1.77 -6.35 -1.29
N ASP A 38 1.22 -7.39 -0.70
CA ASP A 38 0.24 -7.26 0.37
C ASP A 38 0.98 -7.16 1.71
N ALA A 39 1.20 -5.92 2.17
CA ALA A 39 1.92 -5.63 3.40
C ALA A 39 1.00 -5.53 4.64
N ASP A 40 -0.30 -5.85 4.51
CA ASP A 40 -1.23 -5.98 5.65
C ASP A 40 -1.05 -7.37 6.32
N PHE A 41 0.16 -7.58 6.86
CA PHE A 41 0.58 -8.85 7.42
C PHE A 41 -0.36 -9.30 8.56
N GLY A 42 -0.78 -10.56 8.49
CA GLY A 42 -1.75 -11.12 9.43
C GLY A 42 -3.21 -10.97 9.02
N MET A 43 -3.55 -9.98 8.18
CA MET A 43 -4.89 -9.77 7.61
C MET A 43 -4.85 -9.63 6.07
N ALA A 44 -3.83 -10.17 5.42
CA ALA A 44 -3.64 -10.11 3.97
C ALA A 44 -4.83 -10.74 3.23
N ASN A 45 -5.42 -9.99 2.30
CA ASN A 45 -6.65 -10.36 1.59
C ASN A 45 -6.51 -10.26 0.07
N SER A 46 -5.40 -9.76 -0.45
CA SER A 46 -5.19 -9.56 -1.89
C SER A 46 -5.29 -10.86 -2.67
N HIS A 47 -4.80 -11.98 -2.12
CA HIS A 47 -4.88 -13.29 -2.73
C HIS A 47 -6.34 -13.77 -2.90
N ILE A 48 -7.24 -13.42 -1.96
CA ILE A 48 -8.66 -13.75 -2.04
C ILE A 48 -9.31 -12.97 -3.19
N LEU A 49 -9.02 -11.66 -3.30
CA LEU A 49 -9.57 -10.82 -4.36
C LEU A 49 -9.07 -11.24 -5.77
N LEU A 50 -7.90 -11.87 -5.83
CA LEU A 50 -7.30 -12.35 -7.07
C LEU A 50 -7.62 -13.83 -7.35
N ASP A 51 -8.41 -14.49 -6.49
CA ASP A 51 -8.70 -15.94 -6.56
C ASP A 51 -7.42 -16.80 -6.67
N GLN A 52 -6.40 -16.45 -5.87
CA GLN A 52 -5.11 -17.12 -5.87
C GLN A 52 -4.95 -18.04 -4.66
N LYS A 53 -4.52 -19.27 -4.94
CA LYS A 53 -4.02 -20.18 -3.90
C LYS A 53 -2.54 -19.90 -3.68
N VAL A 54 -2.21 -19.32 -2.52
CA VAL A 54 -0.83 -19.03 -2.15
C VAL A 54 -0.21 -20.20 -1.39
N LYS A 55 1.02 -20.55 -1.77
CA LYS A 55 1.79 -21.61 -1.14
C LYS A 55 2.80 -21.02 -0.15
N ASN A 56 3.54 -20.04 -0.59
CA ASN A 56 4.58 -19.35 0.17
C ASN A 56 4.20 -17.88 0.36
N THR A 57 4.67 -17.27 1.42
CA THR A 57 4.37 -15.90 1.81
C THR A 57 5.64 -15.16 2.26
N VAL A 58 5.54 -13.89 2.52
CA VAL A 58 6.63 -13.08 3.08
C VAL A 58 7.16 -13.67 4.41
N GLN A 59 6.33 -14.40 5.15
CA GLN A 59 6.78 -15.06 6.38
C GLN A 59 7.89 -16.08 6.12
N ASP A 60 7.77 -16.86 5.05
CA ASP A 60 8.76 -17.89 4.72
C ASP A 60 10.14 -17.26 4.42
N ILE A 61 10.17 -16.02 3.93
CA ILE A 61 11.41 -15.24 3.77
C ILE A 61 12.00 -14.90 5.14
N LEU A 62 11.18 -14.40 6.07
CA LEU A 62 11.63 -14.03 7.43
C LEU A 62 12.13 -15.22 8.24
N GLU A 63 11.61 -16.41 7.97
CA GLU A 63 12.08 -17.66 8.56
C GLU A 63 13.39 -18.17 7.92
N GLY A 64 13.85 -17.50 6.84
CA GLY A 64 15.08 -17.83 6.15
C GLY A 64 15.00 -19.11 5.29
N ASN A 65 13.79 -19.60 5.01
CA ASN A 65 13.55 -20.85 4.31
C ASN A 65 13.68 -20.72 2.79
N ILE A 66 13.29 -19.55 2.25
CA ILE A 66 13.19 -19.33 0.80
C ILE A 66 13.54 -17.87 0.41
N GLY A 67 13.81 -17.65 -0.88
CA GLY A 67 14.00 -16.32 -1.46
C GLY A 67 12.73 -15.72 -2.03
N ILE A 68 12.81 -14.44 -2.45
CA ILE A 68 11.65 -13.71 -3.00
C ILE A 68 11.04 -14.38 -4.22
N ASP A 69 11.83 -15.00 -5.07
CA ASP A 69 11.37 -15.66 -6.30
C ASP A 69 10.42 -16.84 -6.03
N GLU A 70 10.52 -17.46 -4.84
CA GLU A 70 9.66 -18.56 -4.43
C GLU A 70 8.34 -18.10 -3.80
N VAL A 71 8.27 -16.80 -3.42
CA VAL A 71 7.10 -16.15 -2.84
C VAL A 71 6.24 -15.47 -3.91
N VAL A 72 6.83 -15.08 -5.03
CA VAL A 72 6.10 -14.44 -6.13
C VAL A 72 5.15 -15.43 -6.79
N HIS A 73 3.86 -15.08 -6.84
CA HIS A 73 2.82 -15.85 -7.52
C HIS A 73 2.33 -15.09 -8.75
N GLU A 74 2.47 -15.69 -9.93
CA GLU A 74 1.95 -15.09 -11.16
C GLU A 74 0.45 -15.38 -11.28
N THR A 75 -0.34 -14.34 -11.49
CA THR A 75 -1.80 -14.43 -11.69
C THR A 75 -2.16 -14.60 -13.17
N SER A 76 -3.40 -14.97 -13.46
CA SER A 76 -3.90 -15.09 -14.86
C SER A 76 -3.85 -13.78 -15.65
N SER A 77 -3.79 -12.62 -14.97
CA SER A 77 -3.62 -11.32 -15.61
C SER A 77 -2.16 -10.92 -15.87
N GLY A 78 -1.19 -11.78 -15.51
CA GLY A 78 0.24 -11.48 -15.57
C GLY A 78 0.74 -10.59 -14.41
N LEU A 79 -0.14 -10.27 -13.44
CA LEU A 79 0.26 -9.59 -12.21
C LEU A 79 1.04 -10.57 -11.33
N GLN A 80 2.16 -10.12 -10.77
CA GLN A 80 2.93 -10.83 -9.77
C GLN A 80 2.44 -10.46 -8.37
N LEU A 81 1.85 -11.42 -7.66
CA LEU A 81 1.42 -11.23 -6.27
C LEU A 81 2.52 -11.68 -5.30
N ILE A 82 2.82 -10.85 -4.31
CA ILE A 82 3.69 -11.15 -3.16
C ILE A 82 2.80 -11.14 -1.92
N PRO A 83 2.32 -12.30 -1.46
CA PRO A 83 1.36 -12.38 -0.36
C PRO A 83 2.06 -12.18 0.99
N GLY A 84 1.47 -11.36 1.85
CA GLY A 84 2.00 -11.04 3.17
C GLY A 84 1.85 -12.16 4.21
N GLY A 85 0.93 -13.09 3.96
CA GLY A 85 0.52 -14.10 4.94
C GLY A 85 -0.68 -13.66 5.78
N SER A 86 -1.43 -14.62 6.29
CA SER A 86 -2.63 -14.36 7.08
C SER A 86 -2.74 -15.30 8.28
N GLY A 87 -3.34 -14.80 9.36
CA GLY A 87 -3.64 -15.60 10.56
C GLY A 87 -2.46 -15.86 11.51
N ILE A 88 -1.33 -15.16 11.34
CA ILE A 88 -0.11 -15.37 12.11
C ILE A 88 0.16 -14.16 13.00
N LEU A 89 0.04 -14.36 14.30
CA LEU A 89 0.18 -13.29 15.30
C LEU A 89 1.56 -12.59 15.27
N GLU A 90 2.61 -13.33 14.93
CA GLU A 90 3.99 -12.82 14.85
C GLU A 90 4.16 -11.77 13.75
N LEU A 91 3.38 -11.86 12.66
CA LEU A 91 3.40 -10.89 11.57
C LEU A 91 2.66 -9.59 11.90
N LEU A 92 1.75 -9.59 12.88
CA LEU A 92 1.03 -8.39 13.29
C LEU A 92 1.93 -7.37 14.00
N ASN A 93 3.03 -7.83 14.62
CA ASN A 93 3.92 -7.01 15.44
C ASN A 93 5.37 -7.13 15.00
N LEU A 94 5.61 -7.04 13.68
CA LEU A 94 6.97 -7.04 13.15
C LEU A 94 7.76 -5.85 13.72
N ASP A 95 8.94 -6.13 14.24
CA ASP A 95 9.89 -5.08 14.58
C ASP A 95 10.46 -4.38 13.34
N SER A 96 11.09 -3.22 13.53
CA SER A 96 11.64 -2.45 12.42
C SER A 96 12.68 -3.24 11.62
N LYS A 97 13.50 -4.09 12.27
CA LYS A 97 14.50 -4.90 11.59
C LYS A 97 13.87 -5.86 10.60
N LYS A 98 12.83 -6.60 11.01
CA LYS A 98 12.10 -7.53 10.15
C LYS A 98 11.38 -6.83 9.01
N ARG A 99 10.78 -5.64 9.26
CA ARG A 99 10.17 -4.83 8.19
C ARG A 99 11.20 -4.42 7.14
N TRP A 100 12.39 -3.98 7.56
CA TRP A 100 13.47 -3.65 6.64
C TRP A 100 14.03 -4.87 5.90
N GLU A 101 14.05 -6.03 6.52
CA GLU A 101 14.41 -7.30 5.89
C GLU A 101 13.45 -7.64 4.74
N ILE A 102 12.14 -7.47 4.96
CA ILE A 102 11.14 -7.62 3.90
C ILE A 102 11.39 -6.61 2.77
N ILE A 103 11.57 -5.32 3.09
CA ILE A 103 11.78 -4.29 2.07
C ILE A 103 13.01 -4.63 1.21
N ARG A 104 14.11 -5.05 1.82
CA ARG A 104 15.33 -5.43 1.10
C ARG A 104 15.19 -6.72 0.31
N SER A 105 14.34 -7.64 0.75
CA SER A 105 14.11 -8.88 -0.01
C SER A 105 13.49 -8.62 -1.39
N LEU A 106 12.89 -7.44 -1.60
CA LEU A 106 12.31 -7.01 -2.88
C LEU A 106 13.36 -6.47 -3.87
N ASP A 107 14.57 -6.18 -3.45
CA ASP A 107 15.63 -5.58 -4.30
C ASP A 107 15.86 -6.38 -5.60
N PRO A 108 15.89 -7.73 -5.62
CA PRO A 108 16.08 -8.50 -6.85
C PRO A 108 14.99 -8.28 -7.91
N LEU A 109 13.82 -7.77 -7.51
CA LEU A 109 12.70 -7.50 -8.43
C LEU A 109 12.84 -6.16 -9.17
N GLN A 110 13.70 -5.24 -8.71
CA GLN A 110 13.80 -3.88 -9.23
C GLN A 110 14.10 -3.80 -10.73
N GLU A 111 14.91 -4.71 -11.26
CA GLU A 111 15.26 -4.74 -12.69
C GLU A 111 14.20 -5.45 -13.56
N ARG A 112 13.32 -6.21 -12.94
CA ARG A 112 12.32 -7.04 -13.61
C ARG A 112 10.95 -6.36 -13.71
N LEU A 113 10.70 -5.33 -12.92
CA LEU A 113 9.41 -4.66 -12.79
C LEU A 113 9.42 -3.24 -13.36
N ASP A 114 8.27 -2.81 -13.86
CA ASP A 114 7.98 -1.41 -14.17
C ASP A 114 7.33 -0.73 -12.96
N TYR A 115 6.50 -1.47 -12.20
CA TYR A 115 5.80 -1.00 -11.00
C TYR A 115 5.82 -2.03 -9.88
N LEU A 116 6.05 -1.57 -8.66
CA LEU A 116 5.78 -2.29 -7.42
C LEU A 116 4.72 -1.52 -6.63
N ILE A 117 3.54 -2.11 -6.51
CA ILE A 117 2.46 -1.57 -5.69
C ILE A 117 2.52 -2.21 -4.31
N VAL A 118 2.45 -1.40 -3.26
CA VAL A 118 2.48 -1.86 -1.87
C VAL A 118 1.16 -1.51 -1.21
N ASP A 119 0.37 -2.53 -0.89
CA ASP A 119 -0.86 -2.39 -0.10
C ASP A 119 -0.49 -2.38 1.39
N THR A 120 -0.41 -1.20 2.01
CA THR A 120 0.07 -1.05 3.39
C THR A 120 -1.01 -1.40 4.42
N PRO A 121 -0.68 -1.69 5.68
CA PRO A 121 -1.68 -1.77 6.75
C PRO A 121 -2.48 -0.48 6.87
N ALA A 122 -3.73 -0.56 7.34
CA ALA A 122 -4.54 0.63 7.62
C ALA A 122 -4.08 1.32 8.91
N GLY A 123 -4.25 2.65 8.97
CA GLY A 123 -3.88 3.45 10.14
C GLY A 123 -2.43 3.94 10.10
N ALA A 124 -2.06 4.70 11.13
CA ALA A 124 -0.73 5.33 11.26
C ALA A 124 0.19 4.51 12.20
N SER A 125 0.24 3.18 11.99
CA SER A 125 1.21 2.33 12.70
C SER A 125 2.61 2.49 12.11
N ASP A 126 3.63 2.13 12.89
CA ASP A 126 5.03 2.14 12.41
C ASP A 126 5.19 1.34 11.11
N ALA A 127 4.53 0.18 11.02
CA ALA A 127 4.56 -0.64 9.81
C ALA A 127 3.99 0.08 8.59
N SER A 128 2.80 0.71 8.73
CA SER A 128 2.18 1.44 7.62
C SER A 128 3.02 2.63 7.17
N ILE A 129 3.65 3.33 8.11
CA ILE A 129 4.51 4.48 7.83
C ILE A 129 5.83 4.04 7.18
N GLU A 130 6.49 3.00 7.70
CA GLU A 130 7.77 2.53 7.14
C GLU A 130 7.60 1.97 5.72
N PHE A 131 6.58 1.15 5.46
CA PHE A 131 6.31 0.66 4.10
C PHE A 131 5.93 1.78 3.13
N ALA A 132 5.11 2.74 3.56
CA ALA A 132 4.75 3.88 2.73
C ALA A 132 5.97 4.77 2.42
N ALA A 133 6.83 5.00 3.42
CA ALA A 133 8.02 5.84 3.29
C ALA A 133 9.15 5.20 2.46
N ALA A 134 9.13 3.89 2.29
CA ALA A 134 10.06 3.17 1.42
C ALA A 134 9.69 3.27 -0.07
N CYS A 135 8.53 3.84 -0.41
CA CYS A 135 8.04 3.98 -1.78
C CYS A 135 8.32 5.38 -2.36
N ASP A 136 8.47 5.46 -3.68
CA ASP A 136 8.66 6.73 -4.42
C ASP A 136 7.42 7.62 -4.36
N LYS A 137 6.24 7.01 -4.30
CA LYS A 137 4.96 7.71 -4.27
C LYS A 137 4.02 7.09 -3.24
N VAL A 138 3.28 7.95 -2.54
CA VAL A 138 2.23 7.52 -1.60
C VAL A 138 0.88 8.01 -2.09
N ILE A 139 -0.07 7.10 -2.19
CA ILE A 139 -1.47 7.38 -2.49
C ILE A 139 -2.29 7.08 -1.24
N VAL A 140 -2.95 8.09 -0.69
CA VAL A 140 -3.80 7.96 0.50
C VAL A 140 -5.25 7.85 0.07
N VAL A 141 -5.88 6.74 0.42
CA VAL A 141 -7.30 6.50 0.15
C VAL A 141 -8.14 6.97 1.33
N LEU A 142 -9.15 7.77 1.05
CA LEU A 142 -10.13 8.21 2.03
C LEU A 142 -11.56 8.13 1.46
N VAL A 143 -12.55 8.23 2.33
CA VAL A 143 -13.97 8.30 1.97
C VAL A 143 -14.57 9.63 2.45
N PRO A 144 -15.72 10.10 1.89
CA PRO A 144 -16.32 11.38 2.24
C PRO A 144 -16.95 11.39 3.66
N GLU A 145 -16.15 11.06 4.67
CA GLU A 145 -16.56 11.03 6.08
C GLU A 145 -15.58 11.84 6.94
N PRO A 146 -16.07 12.60 7.93
CA PRO A 146 -15.20 13.40 8.82
C PRO A 146 -14.11 12.57 9.53
N THR A 147 -14.44 11.37 10.00
CA THR A 147 -13.47 10.46 10.65
C THR A 147 -12.39 10.02 9.68
N SER A 148 -12.75 9.66 8.44
CA SER A 148 -11.78 9.29 7.41
C SER A 148 -10.81 10.43 7.08
N PHE A 149 -11.30 11.69 7.10
CA PHE A 149 -10.44 12.87 6.90
C PHE A 149 -9.46 13.04 8.06
N MET A 150 -9.92 12.88 9.30
CA MET A 150 -9.07 12.98 10.50
C MET A 150 -7.97 11.93 10.48
N ASP A 151 -8.33 10.69 10.18
CA ASP A 151 -7.41 9.55 10.15
C ASP A 151 -6.39 9.69 9.01
N ALA A 152 -6.84 10.09 7.81
CA ALA A 152 -5.95 10.36 6.67
C ALA A 152 -5.00 11.53 6.96
N TYR A 153 -5.49 12.60 7.61
CA TYR A 153 -4.65 13.71 8.05
C TYR A 153 -3.59 13.26 9.06
N ALA A 154 -3.97 12.46 10.06
CA ALA A 154 -3.03 11.93 11.05
C ALA A 154 -1.94 11.07 10.40
N PHE A 155 -2.31 10.21 9.44
CA PHE A 155 -1.38 9.40 8.68
C PHE A 155 -0.39 10.27 7.87
N ILE A 156 -0.87 11.25 7.10
CA ILE A 156 -0.02 12.16 6.32
C ILE A 156 0.90 12.98 7.23
N LYS A 157 0.38 13.45 8.38
CA LYS A 157 1.18 14.17 9.37
C LYS A 157 2.31 13.31 9.91
N ALA A 158 2.05 12.06 10.25
CA ALA A 158 3.08 11.14 10.72
C ALA A 158 4.16 10.91 9.65
N LEU A 159 3.77 10.66 8.40
CA LEU A 159 4.71 10.53 7.28
C LEU A 159 5.56 11.79 7.09
N ASN A 160 4.97 12.97 7.19
CA ASN A 160 5.70 14.22 7.04
C ASN A 160 6.72 14.42 8.16
N ILE A 161 6.32 14.18 9.42
CA ILE A 161 7.19 14.36 10.59
C ILE A 161 8.34 13.35 10.58
N GLU A 162 8.03 12.07 10.34
CA GLU A 162 9.01 11.00 10.48
C GLU A 162 9.90 10.85 9.25
N LYS A 163 9.39 11.14 8.07
CA LYS A 163 10.07 10.85 6.80
C LYS A 163 10.21 12.05 5.88
N ASN A 164 9.83 13.25 6.34
CA ASN A 164 9.89 14.49 5.57
C ASN A 164 9.21 14.40 4.18
N LEU A 165 8.12 13.64 4.10
CA LEU A 165 7.39 13.46 2.85
C LEU A 165 6.66 14.77 2.48
N GLN A 166 6.96 15.31 1.28
CA GLN A 166 6.47 16.63 0.86
C GLN A 166 5.26 16.58 -0.06
N ASN A 167 4.96 15.40 -0.59
CA ASN A 167 4.00 15.26 -1.69
C ASN A 167 3.23 13.93 -1.56
N VAL A 168 1.91 14.03 -1.57
CA VAL A 168 1.00 12.89 -1.39
C VAL A 168 -0.15 12.99 -2.38
N SER A 169 -0.44 11.91 -3.07
CA SER A 169 -1.67 11.82 -3.86
C SER A 169 -2.83 11.33 -3.00
N VAL A 170 -4.03 11.82 -3.26
CA VAL A 170 -5.23 11.45 -2.52
C VAL A 170 -6.31 10.92 -3.46
N VAL A 171 -6.87 9.77 -3.11
CA VAL A 171 -8.02 9.18 -3.78
C VAL A 171 -9.23 9.23 -2.85
N VAL A 172 -10.29 9.90 -3.30
CA VAL A 172 -11.59 9.90 -2.61
C VAL A 172 -12.43 8.76 -3.16
N ASN A 173 -12.52 7.68 -2.40
CA ASN A 173 -13.28 6.49 -2.76
C ASN A 173 -14.70 6.53 -2.19
N LEU A 174 -15.59 5.66 -2.68
CA LEU A 174 -16.98 5.49 -2.23
C LEU A 174 -17.78 6.81 -2.22
N ALA A 175 -17.43 7.77 -3.05
CA ALA A 175 -18.20 8.98 -3.24
C ALA A 175 -19.43 8.68 -4.12
N GLY A 176 -20.57 9.27 -3.79
CA GLY A 176 -21.80 9.04 -4.53
C GLY A 176 -21.76 9.54 -6.00
N ASN A 177 -20.90 10.52 -6.29
CA ASN A 177 -20.64 11.02 -7.65
C ASN A 177 -19.35 11.82 -7.72
N ALA A 178 -18.87 12.12 -8.93
CA ALA A 178 -17.62 12.83 -9.18
C ALA A 178 -17.58 14.25 -8.57
N SER A 179 -18.71 14.96 -8.57
CA SER A 179 -18.80 16.31 -7.97
C SER A 179 -18.60 16.26 -6.46
N GLY A 180 -19.22 15.29 -5.78
CA GLY A 180 -19.05 15.05 -4.35
C GLY A 180 -17.62 14.64 -4.00
N ALA A 181 -17.01 13.76 -4.81
CA ALA A 181 -15.62 13.38 -4.65
C ALA A 181 -14.68 14.60 -4.75
N LYS A 182 -14.85 15.42 -5.78
CA LYS A 182 -14.05 16.64 -5.96
C LYS A 182 -14.21 17.62 -4.78
N LYS A 183 -15.44 17.83 -4.31
CA LYS A 183 -15.72 18.71 -3.14
C LYS A 183 -15.02 18.17 -1.88
N SER A 184 -15.06 16.88 -1.66
CA SER A 184 -14.40 16.22 -0.54
C SER A 184 -12.88 16.36 -0.62
N PHE A 185 -12.31 16.13 -1.81
CA PHE A 185 -10.87 16.32 -2.06
C PHE A 185 -10.44 17.76 -1.78
N GLU A 186 -11.14 18.76 -2.32
CA GLU A 186 -10.79 20.17 -2.11
C GLU A 186 -10.89 20.58 -0.62
N SER A 187 -11.87 20.03 0.10
CA SER A 187 -12.01 20.27 1.54
C SER A 187 -10.85 19.66 2.32
N PHE A 188 -10.46 18.43 2.00
CA PHE A 188 -9.34 17.74 2.61
C PHE A 188 -8.00 18.44 2.29
N LYS A 189 -7.78 18.77 1.01
CA LYS A 189 -6.58 19.50 0.55
C LYS A 189 -6.38 20.80 1.33
N LYS A 190 -7.43 21.59 1.52
CA LYS A 190 -7.36 22.84 2.32
C LYS A 190 -6.88 22.60 3.75
N ILE A 191 -7.34 21.51 4.38
CA ILE A 191 -6.92 21.15 5.75
C ILE A 191 -5.43 20.80 5.76
N VAL A 192 -4.99 19.90 4.89
CA VAL A 192 -3.60 19.45 4.85
C VAL A 192 -2.66 20.60 4.52
N THR A 193 -2.93 21.38 3.49
CA THR A 193 -2.09 22.52 3.09
C THR A 193 -2.01 23.58 4.20
N LYS A 194 -3.13 23.85 4.89
CA LYS A 194 -3.14 24.85 5.98
C LYS A 194 -2.26 24.47 7.17
N PHE A 195 -2.19 23.20 7.52
CA PHE A 195 -1.57 22.77 8.78
C PHE A 195 -0.24 22.01 8.61
N LEU A 196 0.03 21.44 7.43
CA LEU A 196 1.22 20.62 7.23
C LEU A 196 2.18 21.17 6.16
N SER A 197 1.78 22.19 5.40
CA SER A 197 2.57 22.73 4.27
C SER A 197 3.01 21.65 3.27
N ILE A 198 2.17 20.62 3.06
CA ILE A 198 2.39 19.50 2.16
C ILE A 198 1.57 19.73 0.89
N GLU A 199 2.14 19.39 -0.25
CA GLU A 199 1.43 19.37 -1.52
C GLU A 199 0.53 18.12 -1.62
N VAL A 200 -0.76 18.33 -1.95
CA VAL A 200 -1.74 17.26 -2.12
C VAL A 200 -2.33 17.35 -3.52
N GLU A 201 -2.19 16.27 -4.27
CA GLU A 201 -2.73 16.10 -5.62
C GLU A 201 -3.75 14.96 -5.72
#